data_b2cb4c7f133b51f5dea0413f183c2a65
#
_entry.id   b2cb4c7f133b51f5dea0413f183c2a65
#
_cell.length_a   1.000
_cell.length_b   1.000
_cell.length_c   1.000
_cell.angle_alpha   90.00
_cell.angle_beta   90.00
_cell.angle_gamma   90.00
#
_symmetry.space_group_name_H-M   'P 1'
#
loop_
_entity.id
_entity.type
_entity.pdbx_description
1 polymer ?
#
loop_
_entity_poly.entity_id
_entity_poly.type
_entity_poly.pdbx_seq_one_letter_code
_entity_poly.pdbx_strand_id
1 'polypeptide(L)'
;MNTPMPPATTPGKRQPTILIIENEVSNRILIERVLSTRGYRCISASNGQEALNLLDSEYVDLILTDLSMPVLDGYRTTQLIRERPAMANVPIVAVTAYALNDENEAAMQIGCNEYLTKPFKPRQLLEVVDRLLTQG
;
A
#
# COMPACT_ATOMS: atom_id res chain seq x y z
N MET A 1 18.58 14.15 0.69
CA MET A 1 18.22 12.85 0.12
C MET A 1 17.14 13.04 -0.93
N ASN A 2 17.31 12.44 -2.05
CA ASN A 2 16.39 12.64 -3.17
C ASN A 2 15.18 11.71 -3.04
N THR A 3 14.00 12.30 -3.19
CA THR A 3 12.77 11.54 -3.25
C THR A 3 12.49 11.19 -4.70
N PRO A 4 12.07 9.95 -5.00
CA PRO A 4 11.74 9.59 -6.38
C PRO A 4 10.64 10.48 -6.94
N MET A 5 10.74 10.80 -8.20
CA MET A 5 9.72 11.58 -8.91
C MET A 5 8.82 10.64 -9.70
N PRO A 6 7.54 11.01 -9.90
CA PRO A 6 6.69 10.22 -10.78
C PRO A 6 7.29 10.12 -12.18
N PRO A 7 7.12 8.98 -12.86
CA PRO A 7 7.59 8.88 -14.25
C PRO A 7 6.91 9.92 -15.13
N ALA A 8 7.68 10.47 -16.07
CA ALA A 8 7.11 11.37 -17.06
C ALA A 8 6.31 10.56 -18.07
N THR A 9 4.99 10.73 -18.09
CA THR A 9 4.12 9.98 -18.98
C THR A 9 3.04 10.87 -19.56
N THR A 10 2.45 10.41 -20.67
CA THR A 10 1.28 11.04 -21.23
C THR A 10 0.09 10.82 -20.27
N PRO A 11 -0.69 11.87 -19.99
CA PRO A 11 -1.86 11.71 -19.12
C PRO A 11 -2.78 10.60 -19.61
N GLY A 12 -3.25 9.78 -18.67
CA GLY A 12 -4.15 8.67 -18.96
C GLY A 12 -3.47 7.39 -19.40
N LYS A 13 -2.14 7.41 -19.62
CA LYS A 13 -1.41 6.23 -20.06
C LYS A 13 -0.42 5.70 -19.03
N ARG A 14 -0.23 6.44 -17.95
CA ARG A 14 0.67 6.01 -16.89
C ARG A 14 0.08 4.82 -16.15
N GLN A 15 0.89 3.79 -15.99
CA GLN A 15 0.52 2.61 -15.22
C GLN A 15 0.78 2.90 -13.75
N PRO A 16 -0.27 2.96 -12.90
CA PRO A 16 -0.04 3.20 -11.49
C PRO A 16 0.76 2.07 -10.85
N THR A 17 1.62 2.44 -9.91
CA THR A 17 2.46 1.50 -9.18
C THR A 17 1.95 1.36 -7.76
N ILE A 18 1.76 0.11 -7.32
CA ILE A 18 1.27 -0.21 -5.99
C ILE A 18 2.37 -0.96 -5.24
N LEU A 19 2.70 -0.46 -4.06
CA LEU A 19 3.63 -1.14 -3.17
C LEU A 19 2.83 -2.04 -2.23
N ILE A 20 3.15 -3.33 -2.25
CA ILE A 20 2.49 -4.33 -1.40
C ILE A 20 3.45 -4.72 -0.29
N ILE A 21 3.06 -4.49 0.95
CA ILE A 21 3.87 -4.84 2.11
C ILE A 21 3.17 -6.00 2.82
N GLU A 22 3.70 -7.20 2.61
CA GLU A 22 3.09 -8.43 3.09
C GLU A 22 4.17 -9.49 3.28
N ASN A 23 4.26 -10.06 4.47
CA ASN A 23 5.32 -11.02 4.78
C ASN A 23 5.07 -12.42 4.22
N GLU A 24 3.83 -12.76 3.90
CA GLU A 24 3.50 -14.10 3.42
C GLU A 24 3.49 -14.13 1.90
N VAL A 25 4.31 -15.00 1.32
CA VAL A 25 4.52 -15.06 -0.12
C VAL A 25 3.22 -15.35 -0.87
N SER A 26 2.42 -16.29 -0.38
CA SER A 26 1.17 -16.66 -1.07
C SER A 26 0.19 -15.50 -1.11
N ASN A 27 0.11 -14.73 -0.04
CA ASN A 27 -0.76 -13.55 -0.01
C ASN A 27 -0.26 -12.46 -0.96
N ARG A 28 1.06 -12.25 -1.02
CA ARG A 28 1.63 -11.29 -1.97
C ARG A 28 1.30 -11.66 -3.40
N ILE A 29 1.50 -12.93 -3.75
CA ILE A 29 1.23 -13.40 -5.11
C ILE A 29 -0.23 -13.23 -5.48
N LEU A 30 -1.13 -13.55 -4.55
CA LEU A 30 -2.57 -13.41 -4.79
C LEU A 30 -2.93 -11.94 -5.05
N ILE A 31 -2.46 -11.05 -4.21
CA ILE A 31 -2.73 -9.62 -4.35
C ILE A 31 -2.17 -9.11 -5.68
N GLU A 32 -0.95 -9.49 -6.02
CA GLU A 32 -0.33 -9.08 -7.28
C GLU A 32 -1.15 -9.52 -8.49
N ARG A 33 -1.63 -10.76 -8.46
CA ARG A 33 -2.45 -11.29 -9.57
C ARG A 33 -3.75 -10.51 -9.73
N VAL A 34 -4.42 -10.24 -8.61
CA VAL A 34 -5.68 -9.49 -8.64
C VAL A 34 -5.46 -8.10 -9.20
N LEU A 35 -4.45 -7.38 -8.71
CA LEU A 35 -4.18 -6.02 -9.15
C LEU A 35 -3.70 -5.97 -10.60
N SER A 36 -2.99 -6.98 -11.04
CA SER A 36 -2.51 -7.05 -12.43
C SER A 36 -3.66 -7.12 -13.43
N THR A 37 -4.82 -7.63 -13.03
CA THR A 37 -5.99 -7.69 -13.92
C THR A 37 -6.49 -6.30 -14.30
N ARG A 38 -6.13 -5.27 -13.54
CA ARG A 38 -6.48 -3.89 -13.84
C ARG A 38 -5.32 -3.11 -14.45
N GLY A 39 -4.22 -3.79 -14.77
CA GLY A 39 -3.08 -3.13 -15.37
C GLY A 39 -2.19 -2.37 -14.41
N TYR A 40 -2.34 -2.57 -13.10
CA TYR A 40 -1.48 -1.93 -12.11
C TYR A 40 -0.13 -2.62 -12.06
N ARG A 41 0.93 -1.83 -11.93
CA ARG A 41 2.27 -2.34 -11.68
C ARG A 41 2.43 -2.58 -10.19
N CYS A 42 2.95 -3.73 -9.80
CA CYS A 42 3.11 -4.07 -8.39
C CYS A 42 4.59 -4.24 -8.05
N ILE A 43 5.00 -3.66 -6.94
CA ILE A 43 6.28 -3.97 -6.31
C ILE A 43 5.98 -4.43 -4.90
N SER A 44 6.81 -5.30 -4.36
CA SER A 44 6.51 -5.98 -3.09
C SER A 44 7.65 -5.86 -2.11
N ALA A 45 7.28 -5.78 -0.85
CA ALA A 45 8.21 -5.86 0.26
C ALA A 45 7.69 -6.89 1.25
N SER A 46 8.58 -7.66 1.85
CA SER A 46 8.18 -8.68 2.82
C SER A 46 8.08 -8.14 4.24
N ASN A 47 8.55 -6.93 4.48
CA ASN A 47 8.45 -6.27 5.78
C ASN A 47 8.57 -4.76 5.60
N GLY A 48 8.36 -4.03 6.71
CA GLY A 48 8.39 -2.58 6.66
C GLY A 48 9.75 -2.00 6.30
N GLN A 49 10.83 -2.62 6.74
CA GLN A 49 12.16 -2.11 6.42
C GLN A 49 12.45 -2.19 4.93
N GLU A 50 12.09 -3.31 4.30
CA GLU A 50 12.22 -3.44 2.84
C GLU A 50 11.39 -2.39 2.12
N ALA A 51 10.18 -2.12 2.63
CA ALA A 51 9.30 -1.12 2.04
C ALA A 51 9.95 0.26 2.07
N LEU A 52 10.51 0.64 3.21
CA LEU A 52 11.17 1.93 3.33
C LEU A 52 12.38 2.03 2.39
N ASN A 53 13.13 0.93 2.24
CA ASN A 53 14.26 0.90 1.34
C ASN A 53 13.81 1.06 -0.12
N LEU A 54 12.72 0.41 -0.50
CA LEU A 54 12.17 0.55 -1.86
C LEU A 54 11.73 2.00 -2.14
N LEU A 55 11.14 2.66 -1.15
CA LEU A 55 10.68 4.04 -1.33
C LEU A 55 11.82 5.04 -1.49
N ASP A 56 13.06 4.64 -1.21
CA ASP A 56 14.21 5.49 -1.49
C ASP A 56 14.50 5.61 -2.98
N SER A 57 14.08 4.61 -3.78
CA SER A 57 14.38 4.57 -5.21
C SER A 57 13.16 4.40 -6.11
N GLU A 58 11.99 4.12 -5.55
CA GLU A 58 10.78 3.87 -6.34
C GLU A 58 9.68 4.85 -5.97
N TYR A 59 9.00 5.37 -6.99
CA TYR A 59 7.78 6.15 -6.78
C TYR A 59 6.58 5.20 -6.77
N VAL A 60 5.65 5.39 -5.84
CA VAL A 60 4.44 4.57 -5.78
C VAL A 60 3.22 5.46 -5.69
N ASP A 61 2.12 4.97 -6.23
CA ASP A 61 0.84 5.69 -6.24
C ASP A 61 -0.08 5.26 -5.12
N LEU A 62 0.13 4.08 -4.56
CA LEU A 62 -0.69 3.54 -3.49
C LEU A 62 0.09 2.48 -2.74
N ILE A 63 -0.18 2.34 -1.45
CA ILE A 63 0.48 1.36 -0.61
C ILE A 63 -0.58 0.47 0.04
N LEU A 64 -0.40 -0.85 -0.07
CA LEU A 64 -1.17 -1.85 0.67
C LEU A 64 -0.26 -2.41 1.74
N THR A 65 -0.63 -2.29 3.00
CA THR A 65 0.21 -2.78 4.08
C THR A 65 -0.55 -3.69 5.04
N ASP A 66 0.01 -4.87 5.30
CA ASP A 66 -0.44 -5.69 6.40
C ASP A 66 -0.03 -4.99 7.70
N LEU A 67 -0.91 -4.95 8.68
CA LEU A 67 -0.61 -4.31 9.95
C LEU A 67 0.15 -5.22 10.90
N SER A 68 0.02 -6.53 10.74
CA SER A 68 0.70 -7.51 11.60
C SER A 68 1.86 -8.14 10.86
N MET A 69 3.06 -7.63 11.08
CA MET A 69 4.26 -8.14 10.41
C MET A 69 5.42 -8.22 11.39
N PRO A 70 6.31 -9.22 11.19
CA PRO A 70 7.57 -9.23 11.95
C PRO A 70 8.52 -8.13 11.48
N VAL A 71 9.60 -7.95 12.20
CA VAL A 71 10.67 -6.98 11.96
C VAL A 71 10.20 -5.57 12.23
N LEU A 72 9.49 -4.95 11.30
CA LEU A 72 8.92 -3.62 11.50
C LEU A 72 7.43 -3.72 11.16
N ASP A 73 6.58 -3.55 12.17
CA ASP A 73 5.15 -3.77 12.00
C ASP A 73 4.50 -2.69 11.13
N GLY A 74 3.27 -2.97 10.70
CA GLY A 74 2.57 -2.11 9.76
C GLY A 74 2.24 -0.73 10.32
N TYR A 75 1.99 -0.63 11.61
CA TYR A 75 1.72 0.67 12.25
C TYR A 75 2.93 1.56 12.20
N ARG A 76 4.07 1.04 12.64
CA ARG A 76 5.31 1.82 12.65
C ARG A 76 5.75 2.16 11.23
N THR A 77 5.60 1.20 10.32
CA THR A 77 5.92 1.43 8.92
C THR A 77 5.09 2.58 8.36
N THR A 78 3.80 2.58 8.62
CA THR A 78 2.91 3.64 8.15
C THR A 78 3.33 5.01 8.68
N GLN A 79 3.65 5.09 9.97
CA GLN A 79 4.13 6.34 10.55
C GLN A 79 5.37 6.85 9.86
N LEU A 80 6.35 5.96 9.62
CA LEU A 80 7.60 6.33 8.97
C LEU A 80 7.38 6.76 7.52
N ILE A 81 6.47 6.11 6.82
CA ILE A 81 6.13 6.49 5.45
C ILE A 81 5.55 7.90 5.43
N ARG A 82 4.62 8.19 6.34
CA ARG A 82 3.97 9.50 6.39
C ARG A 82 4.93 10.63 6.74
N GLU A 83 6.05 10.33 7.37
CA GLU A 83 7.06 11.33 7.67
C GLU A 83 7.85 11.75 6.44
N ARG A 84 7.78 10.99 5.35
CA ARG A 84 8.43 11.35 4.10
C ARG A 84 7.57 12.37 3.36
N PRO A 85 8.10 13.54 2.99
CA PRO A 85 7.29 14.58 2.35
C PRO A 85 6.61 14.12 1.07
N ALA A 86 7.29 13.31 0.26
CA ALA A 86 6.71 12.83 -1.00
C ALA A 86 5.60 11.81 -0.78
N MET A 87 5.51 11.22 0.42
CA MET A 87 4.53 10.20 0.74
C MET A 87 3.40 10.73 1.63
N ALA A 88 3.37 12.04 1.90
CA ALA A 88 2.38 12.61 2.81
C ALA A 88 0.95 12.37 2.34
N ASN A 89 0.72 12.33 1.04
CA ASN A 89 -0.63 12.21 0.47
C ASN A 89 -0.85 10.91 -0.31
N VAL A 90 0.12 9.99 -0.31
CA VAL A 90 -0.05 8.71 -1.00
C VAL A 90 -1.10 7.89 -0.25
N PRO A 91 -2.12 7.35 -0.95
CA PRO A 91 -3.11 6.51 -0.28
C PRO A 91 -2.48 5.26 0.33
N ILE A 92 -2.83 4.97 1.57
CA ILE A 92 -2.38 3.77 2.26
C ILE A 92 -3.60 2.97 2.69
N VAL A 93 -3.65 1.72 2.25
CA VAL A 93 -4.71 0.78 2.62
C VAL A 93 -4.13 -0.22 3.61
N ALA A 94 -4.67 -0.25 4.81
CA ALA A 94 -4.27 -1.22 5.82
C ALA A 94 -5.03 -2.52 5.60
N VAL A 95 -4.35 -3.65 5.72
CA VAL A 95 -4.96 -4.97 5.64
C VAL A 95 -4.84 -5.61 7.01
N THR A 96 -5.96 -6.06 7.56
CA THR A 96 -6.01 -6.55 8.94
C THR A 96 -6.93 -7.75 9.05
N ALA A 97 -6.63 -8.65 10.00
CA ALA A 97 -7.51 -9.76 10.33
C ALA A 97 -8.67 -9.35 11.23
N TYR A 98 -8.65 -8.13 11.75
CA TYR A 98 -9.62 -7.68 12.75
C TYR A 98 -10.49 -6.55 12.20
N ALA A 99 -11.80 -6.81 12.13
CA ALA A 99 -12.77 -5.80 11.73
C ALA A 99 -13.29 -5.08 12.98
N LEU A 100 -13.57 -3.78 12.83
CA LEU A 100 -14.29 -2.99 13.84
C LEU A 100 -13.70 -3.11 15.25
N ASN A 101 -12.40 -2.91 15.38
CA ASN A 101 -11.75 -2.91 16.68
C ASN A 101 -10.81 -1.73 16.82
N ASP A 102 -10.16 -1.60 17.98
CA ASP A 102 -9.27 -0.49 18.26
C ASP A 102 -8.09 -0.42 17.31
N GLU A 103 -7.66 -1.56 16.75
CA GLU A 103 -6.56 -1.58 15.81
C GLU A 103 -6.89 -0.85 14.52
N ASN A 104 -8.13 -0.99 14.03
CA ASN A 104 -8.57 -0.31 12.82
C ASN A 104 -8.61 1.21 13.04
N GLU A 105 -9.10 1.64 14.19
CA GLU A 105 -9.09 3.06 14.51
C GLU A 105 -7.67 3.60 14.63
N ALA A 106 -6.78 2.84 15.27
CA ALA A 106 -5.39 3.23 15.39
C ALA A 106 -4.74 3.38 14.02
N ALA A 107 -5.02 2.44 13.09
CA ALA A 107 -4.49 2.51 11.74
C ALA A 107 -4.93 3.80 11.03
N MET A 108 -6.19 4.17 11.16
CA MET A 108 -6.69 5.40 10.54
C MET A 108 -6.04 6.64 11.16
N GLN A 109 -5.81 6.63 12.46
CA GLN A 109 -5.19 7.75 13.15
C GLN A 109 -3.74 7.97 12.74
N ILE A 110 -3.01 6.90 12.43
CA ILE A 110 -1.60 7.03 12.03
C ILE A 110 -1.41 7.31 10.56
N GLY A 111 -2.50 7.42 9.80
CA GLY A 111 -2.42 7.91 8.45
C GLY A 111 -2.86 6.98 7.34
N CYS A 112 -3.50 5.85 7.67
CA CYS A 112 -4.11 5.01 6.64
C CYS A 112 -5.38 5.67 6.12
N ASN A 113 -5.64 5.52 4.82
CA ASN A 113 -6.83 6.11 4.21
C ASN A 113 -8.02 5.16 4.24
N GLU A 114 -7.73 3.86 4.29
CA GLU A 114 -8.76 2.84 4.18
C GLU A 114 -8.24 1.57 4.84
N TYR A 115 -9.12 0.64 5.16
CA TYR A 115 -8.68 -0.69 5.58
C TYR A 115 -9.50 -1.77 4.90
N LEU A 116 -8.91 -2.96 4.79
CA LEU A 116 -9.57 -4.17 4.32
C LEU A 116 -9.41 -5.26 5.36
N THR A 117 -10.49 -5.96 5.66
CA THR A 117 -10.47 -7.04 6.63
C THR A 117 -10.21 -8.37 5.91
N LYS A 118 -9.28 -9.16 6.44
CA LYS A 118 -9.01 -10.51 5.93
C LYS A 118 -10.06 -11.49 6.47
N PRO A 119 -10.52 -12.45 5.67
CA PRO A 119 -10.27 -12.56 4.24
C PRO A 119 -11.13 -11.57 3.45
N PHE A 120 -10.59 -11.06 2.36
CA PHE A 120 -11.33 -10.17 1.47
C PHE A 120 -11.47 -10.82 0.10
N LYS A 121 -12.50 -10.42 -0.63
CA LYS A 121 -12.72 -10.89 -1.99
C LYS A 121 -11.92 -10.03 -2.96
N PRO A 122 -11.48 -10.59 -4.10
CA PRO A 122 -10.79 -9.79 -5.11
C PRO A 122 -11.53 -8.51 -5.48
N ARG A 123 -12.86 -8.57 -5.58
CA ARG A 123 -13.66 -7.39 -5.91
C ARG A 123 -13.50 -6.28 -4.88
N GLN A 124 -13.44 -6.65 -3.60
CA GLN A 124 -13.29 -5.67 -2.53
C GLN A 124 -11.95 -4.95 -2.63
N LEU A 125 -10.89 -5.70 -2.91
CA LEU A 125 -9.57 -5.12 -3.09
C LEU A 125 -9.57 -4.16 -4.27
N LEU A 126 -10.11 -4.58 -5.41
CA LEU A 126 -10.15 -3.75 -6.60
C LEU A 126 -10.97 -2.49 -6.41
N GLU A 127 -12.11 -2.59 -5.72
CA GLU A 127 -12.97 -1.42 -5.46
C GLU A 127 -12.23 -0.35 -4.66
N VAL A 128 -11.54 -0.77 -3.60
CA VAL A 128 -10.82 0.18 -2.76
C VAL A 128 -9.67 0.82 -3.52
N VAL A 129 -8.88 0.00 -4.21
CA VAL A 129 -7.71 0.49 -4.94
C VAL A 129 -8.13 1.41 -6.08
N ASP A 130 -9.11 0.98 -6.89
CA ASP A 130 -9.59 1.79 -8.01
C ASP A 130 -10.13 3.12 -7.54
N ARG A 131 -10.90 3.12 -6.45
CA ARG A 131 -11.49 4.34 -5.91
C ARG A 131 -10.42 5.33 -5.47
N LEU A 132 -9.43 4.84 -4.73
CA LEU A 132 -8.39 5.71 -4.21
C LEU A 132 -7.48 6.26 -5.32
N LEU A 133 -7.23 5.47 -6.35
CA LEU A 133 -6.39 5.91 -7.46
C LEU A 133 -7.10 6.87 -8.41
N THR A 134 -8.43 6.81 -8.49
CA THR A 134 -9.17 7.71 -9.36
C THR A 134 -9.52 9.04 -8.69
N GLN A 135 -9.36 9.16 -7.39
CA GLN A 135 -9.64 10.41 -6.67
C GLN A 135 -8.48 11.40 -6.74
N GLY A 136 -7.33 10.90 -7.14
CA GLY A 136 -6.14 11.73 -7.16
C GLY A 136 -6.16 12.77 -8.19
#